data_08479112bdd466813e02fade4fe110d0
#
_entry.id   08479112bdd466813e02fade4fe110d0
#
_cell.length_a   1.000
_cell.length_b   1.000
_cell.length_c   1.000
_cell.angle_alpha   90.00
_cell.angle_beta   90.00
_cell.angle_gamma   90.00
#
_symmetry.space_group_name_H-M   'P 1'
#
loop_
_entity.id
_entity.type
_entity.pdbx_description
1 polymer ?
#
loop_
_entity_poly.entity_id
_entity_poly.type
_entity_poly.pdbx_seq_one_letter_code
_entity_poly.pdbx_strand_id
1 'polypeptide(L)'
;MLIVLVKGLRLAIYVLHGYSKQEPKKAFTMADVRTNIQSIDPVWEQIQDEARQAVLDEPLVGGFVHACILHHKSLEKALSYRVAAKLASNEMSMVVVREIVEEAYAAEPALVAASRADLVAIFERDPACHRLLQPILYFKGYQAIQAYRIGHYLWTQGHKDLAYFFQMRVSEIFGVDIHPAAKIGRGIMIDHAHSIVIGETAVVGDNVSMLHSVTLGGTGKEEEDRHPKIGNGVLIGAGAKVLGNIRVGHCSRIAAGSVVLQNVPECKTVAGIPAKIVGEAGCDQPAVSMNHMLGPDAK
;
A
#
# COMPACT_ATOMS: atom_id res chain seq x y z
N MET A 1 5.75 53.70 20.34
CA MET A 1 4.56 54.14 21.17
C MET A 1 3.58 52.97 21.14
N LEU A 2 3.37 52.36 22.26
CA LEU A 2 2.51 51.19 22.42
C LEU A 2 1.09 51.70 22.76
N ILE A 3 0.13 51.40 21.92
CA ILE A 3 -1.28 51.69 22.23
C ILE A 3 -1.97 50.33 22.49
N VAL A 4 -2.40 50.13 23.74
CA VAL A 4 -3.20 48.96 24.15
C VAL A 4 -4.65 49.40 24.15
N LEU A 5 -5.48 48.82 23.32
CA LEU A 5 -6.94 48.96 23.36
C LEU A 5 -7.57 47.68 23.87
N VAL A 6 -8.13 47.72 25.07
CA VAL A 6 -8.91 46.61 25.63
C VAL A 6 -10.38 46.91 25.42
N LYS A 7 -11.05 46.16 24.54
CA LYS A 7 -12.49 45.92 24.62
C LYS A 7 -12.77 44.54 24.05
N GLY A 8 -13.04 43.63 24.94
CA GLY A 8 -13.77 42.38 24.82
C GLY A 8 -13.62 41.64 23.47
N LEU A 9 -12.53 41.05 23.18
CA LEU A 9 -12.21 39.84 22.39
C LEU A 9 -10.80 39.96 21.80
N ARG A 10 -9.93 39.05 22.23
CA ARG A 10 -8.62 38.71 21.63
C ARG A 10 -7.62 39.86 21.43
N LEU A 11 -6.58 39.81 22.22
CA LEU A 11 -5.39 40.65 22.13
C LEU A 11 -4.66 40.34 20.80
N ALA A 12 -4.62 41.28 19.89
CA ALA A 12 -3.72 41.25 18.74
C ALA A 12 -2.64 42.31 18.95
N ILE A 13 -1.39 41.89 19.09
CA ILE A 13 -0.23 42.77 19.16
C ILE A 13 0.30 42.96 17.74
N TYR A 14 0.13 44.18 17.18
CA TYR A 14 0.81 44.55 15.94
C TYR A 14 2.10 45.31 16.28
N VAL A 15 3.22 44.73 15.93
CA VAL A 15 4.53 45.41 15.93
C VAL A 15 4.74 46.01 14.54
N LEU A 16 4.60 47.30 14.39
CA LEU A 16 4.97 48.01 13.17
C LEU A 16 6.51 48.19 13.15
N HIS A 17 7.23 47.32 12.43
CA HIS A 17 8.60 47.60 12.01
C HIS A 17 8.60 47.90 10.51
N GLY A 18 9.29 48.95 10.18
CA GLY A 18 9.62 49.55 8.90
C GLY A 18 9.27 48.78 7.62
N TYR A 19 8.38 49.33 6.84
CA TYR A 19 8.15 48.92 5.45
C TYR A 19 9.39 49.18 4.60
N SER A 20 10.16 48.16 4.27
CA SER A 20 11.00 48.17 3.11
C SER A 20 10.12 47.91 1.87
N LYS A 21 10.32 48.68 0.80
CA LYS A 21 9.61 48.54 -0.46
C LYS A 21 9.77 47.09 -0.95
N GLN A 22 8.74 46.28 -0.82
CA GLN A 22 8.66 45.00 -1.53
C GLN A 22 8.39 45.31 -3.00
N GLU A 23 9.21 44.76 -3.86
CA GLU A 23 8.94 44.70 -5.30
C GLU A 23 7.59 44.06 -5.56
N PRO A 24 6.82 44.47 -6.58
CA PRO A 24 5.53 43.89 -6.88
C PRO A 24 5.72 42.40 -7.18
N LYS A 25 5.07 41.56 -6.39
CA LYS A 25 5.04 40.11 -6.63
C LYS A 25 4.59 39.88 -8.07
N LYS A 26 5.42 39.20 -8.87
CA LYS A 26 5.13 38.80 -10.24
C LYS A 26 3.73 38.19 -10.27
N ALA A 27 2.82 38.78 -11.06
CA ALA A 27 1.49 38.24 -11.23
C ALA A 27 1.60 36.86 -11.88
N PHE A 28 1.12 35.83 -11.23
CA PHE A 28 1.06 34.49 -11.81
C PHE A 28 0.12 34.50 -13.02
N THR A 29 0.59 33.98 -14.14
CA THR A 29 -0.23 33.82 -15.34
C THR A 29 -1.09 32.55 -15.20
N MET A 30 -2.20 32.49 -15.98
CA MET A 30 -3.03 31.25 -16.02
C MET A 30 -2.24 30.03 -16.52
N ALA A 31 -1.14 30.24 -17.25
CA ALA A 31 -0.22 29.18 -17.66
C ALA A 31 0.60 28.67 -16.45
N ASP A 32 1.08 29.57 -15.57
CA ASP A 32 1.82 29.21 -14.35
C ASP A 32 0.91 28.46 -13.37
N VAL A 33 -0.36 28.85 -13.29
CA VAL A 33 -1.37 28.14 -12.47
C VAL A 33 -1.64 26.75 -13.01
N ARG A 34 -1.77 26.58 -14.35
CA ARG A 34 -1.98 25.26 -14.97
C ARG A 34 -0.78 24.32 -14.80
N THR A 35 0.45 24.84 -14.92
CA THR A 35 1.68 24.06 -14.72
C THR A 35 1.83 23.63 -13.27
N ASN A 36 1.46 24.48 -12.31
CA ASN A 36 1.46 24.14 -10.89
C ASN A 36 0.37 23.11 -10.53
N ILE A 37 -0.82 23.21 -11.11
CA ILE A 37 -1.92 22.24 -10.88
C ILE A 37 -1.55 20.86 -11.41
N GLN A 38 -0.77 20.75 -12.48
CA GLN A 38 -0.30 19.44 -13.00
C GLN A 38 0.79 18.79 -12.14
N SER A 39 1.42 19.52 -11.23
CA SER A 39 2.47 19.01 -10.33
C SER A 39 1.98 18.68 -8.92
N ILE A 40 0.71 18.93 -8.60
CA ILE A 40 0.16 18.69 -7.26
C ILE A 40 -0.19 17.20 -7.15
N ASP A 41 0.47 16.50 -6.23
CA ASP A 41 0.12 15.18 -5.76
C ASP A 41 -0.60 15.31 -4.41
N PRO A 42 -1.95 15.35 -4.37
CA PRO A 42 -2.69 15.61 -3.15
C PRO A 42 -2.46 14.55 -2.07
N VAL A 43 -2.18 13.32 -2.48
CA VAL A 43 -1.84 12.23 -1.54
C VAL A 43 -0.50 12.51 -0.88
N TRP A 44 0.50 12.94 -1.65
CA TRP A 44 1.81 13.27 -1.10
C TRP A 44 1.79 14.52 -0.22
N GLU A 45 1.05 15.54 -0.61
CA GLU A 45 0.88 16.75 0.21
C GLU A 45 0.26 16.42 1.57
N GLN A 46 -0.81 15.63 1.58
CA GLN A 46 -1.44 15.19 2.83
C GLN A 46 -0.46 14.40 3.71
N ILE A 47 0.31 13.46 3.14
CA ILE A 47 1.34 12.71 3.88
C ILE A 47 2.37 13.64 4.51
N GLN A 48 2.81 14.67 3.78
CA GLN A 48 3.75 15.66 4.27
C GLN A 48 3.19 16.48 5.44
N ASP A 49 1.92 16.88 5.36
CA ASP A 49 1.25 17.63 6.43
C ASP A 49 1.05 16.76 7.68
N GLU A 50 0.60 15.52 7.49
CA GLU A 50 0.49 14.54 8.57
C GLU A 50 1.85 14.25 9.24
N ALA A 51 2.92 14.21 8.44
CA ALA A 51 4.28 14.01 8.95
C ALA A 51 4.77 15.22 9.78
N ARG A 52 4.49 16.45 9.32
CA ARG A 52 4.82 17.66 10.10
C ARG A 52 4.08 17.68 11.43
N GLN A 53 2.79 17.33 11.42
CA GLN A 53 2.00 17.27 12.64
C GLN A 53 2.52 16.19 13.59
N ALA A 54 2.88 15.00 13.09
CA ALA A 54 3.43 13.92 13.92
C ALA A 54 4.72 14.33 14.64
N VAL A 55 5.59 15.12 14.00
CA VAL A 55 6.83 15.63 14.63
C VAL A 55 6.52 16.67 15.71
N LEU A 56 5.47 17.49 15.50
CA LEU A 56 5.03 18.49 16.51
C LEU A 56 4.44 17.81 17.74
N ASP A 57 3.63 16.77 17.53
CA ASP A 57 2.95 16.05 18.60
C ASP A 57 3.94 15.15 19.37
N GLU A 58 4.88 14.51 18.68
CA GLU A 58 5.85 13.58 19.26
C GLU A 58 7.28 13.85 18.76
N PRO A 59 8.01 14.83 19.32
CA PRO A 59 9.35 15.21 18.86
C PRO A 59 10.37 14.05 18.86
N LEU A 60 10.18 13.02 19.68
CA LEU A 60 11.08 11.86 19.74
C LEU A 60 11.08 11.04 18.43
N VAL A 61 9.99 11.02 17.68
CA VAL A 61 9.94 10.37 16.37
C VAL A 61 10.43 11.27 15.23
N GLY A 62 10.78 12.53 15.53
CA GLY A 62 11.11 13.54 14.53
C GLY A 62 12.21 13.14 13.58
N GLY A 63 13.31 12.58 14.07
CA GLY A 63 14.41 12.08 13.24
C GLY A 63 13.98 10.98 12.27
N PHE A 64 13.16 10.04 12.73
CA PHE A 64 12.63 8.95 11.92
C PHE A 64 11.65 9.47 10.84
N VAL A 65 10.69 10.30 11.22
CA VAL A 65 9.70 10.87 10.28
C VAL A 65 10.38 11.76 9.25
N HIS A 66 11.36 12.57 9.68
CA HIS A 66 12.15 13.40 8.77
C HIS A 66 12.89 12.55 7.74
N ALA A 67 13.61 11.53 8.17
CA ALA A 67 14.37 10.66 7.28
C ALA A 67 13.47 9.89 6.29
N CYS A 68 12.29 9.44 6.74
CA CYS A 68 11.40 8.65 5.91
C CYS A 68 10.50 9.47 4.96
N ILE A 69 10.12 10.70 5.36
CA ILE A 69 9.11 11.49 4.66
C ILE A 69 9.58 12.91 4.35
N LEU A 70 9.89 13.72 5.39
CA LEU A 70 10.06 15.18 5.22
C LEU A 70 11.29 15.57 4.41
N HIS A 71 12.31 14.71 4.37
CA HIS A 71 13.50 14.91 3.55
C HIS A 71 13.24 14.72 2.05
N HIS A 72 12.13 14.08 1.67
CA HIS A 72 11.85 13.70 0.28
C HIS A 72 10.89 14.68 -0.40
N LYS A 73 11.04 14.82 -1.72
CA LYS A 73 10.24 15.74 -2.54
C LYS A 73 9.01 15.08 -3.14
N SER A 74 8.92 13.73 -3.10
CA SER A 74 7.85 12.98 -3.73
C SER A 74 7.69 11.60 -3.08
N LEU A 75 6.53 10.98 -3.32
CA LEU A 75 6.19 9.67 -2.77
C LEU A 75 7.19 8.58 -3.19
N GLU A 76 7.59 8.54 -4.47
CA GLU A 76 8.54 7.54 -4.97
C GLU A 76 9.92 7.67 -4.31
N LYS A 77 10.37 8.89 -4.00
CA LYS A 77 11.63 9.10 -3.28
C LYS A 77 11.56 8.65 -1.82
N ALA A 78 10.42 8.89 -1.17
CA ALA A 78 10.17 8.40 0.18
C ALA A 78 10.06 6.87 0.23
N LEU A 79 9.36 6.28 -0.72
CA LEU A 79 9.24 4.82 -0.83
C LEU A 79 10.59 4.17 -1.16
N SER A 80 11.39 4.76 -2.05
CA SER A 80 12.74 4.28 -2.35
C SER A 80 13.61 4.22 -1.10
N TYR A 81 13.59 5.28 -0.31
CA TYR A 81 14.28 5.31 0.98
C TYR A 81 13.72 4.24 1.93
N ARG A 82 12.39 4.15 2.06
CA ARG A 82 11.75 3.26 3.03
C ARG A 82 11.99 1.78 2.71
N VAL A 83 11.84 1.39 1.42
CA VAL A 83 12.14 0.03 0.95
C VAL A 83 13.61 -0.29 1.17
N ALA A 84 14.52 0.59 0.78
CA ALA A 84 15.94 0.39 0.95
C ALA A 84 16.34 0.24 2.44
N ALA A 85 15.81 1.10 3.31
CA ALA A 85 16.07 1.03 4.75
C ALA A 85 15.59 -0.28 5.39
N LYS A 86 14.60 -0.95 4.80
CA LYS A 86 14.09 -2.24 5.26
C LYS A 86 14.85 -3.41 4.66
N LEU A 87 15.11 -3.39 3.34
CA LEU A 87 15.68 -4.54 2.64
C LEU A 87 17.21 -4.61 2.69
N ALA A 88 17.88 -3.52 3.01
CA ALA A 88 19.34 -3.53 3.17
C ALA A 88 19.82 -4.57 4.18
N SER A 89 20.98 -5.11 3.92
CA SER A 89 21.67 -6.09 4.78
C SER A 89 23.19 -5.91 4.70
N ASN A 90 23.93 -6.79 5.35
CA ASN A 90 25.40 -6.85 5.20
C ASN A 90 25.82 -7.32 3.78
N GLU A 91 24.91 -7.98 3.05
CA GLU A 91 25.16 -8.51 1.70
C GLU A 91 24.89 -7.45 0.62
N MET A 92 23.92 -6.56 0.85
CA MET A 92 23.56 -5.48 -0.08
C MET A 92 23.25 -4.19 0.68
N SER A 93 24.06 -3.16 0.42
CA SER A 93 23.95 -1.89 1.15
C SER A 93 22.67 -1.13 0.82
N MET A 94 22.25 -0.27 1.75
CA MET A 94 21.08 0.61 1.56
C MET A 94 21.19 1.50 0.31
N VAL A 95 22.39 1.95 -0.04
CA VAL A 95 22.62 2.79 -1.22
C VAL A 95 22.26 2.01 -2.48
N VAL A 96 22.79 0.80 -2.63
CA VAL A 96 22.53 -0.05 -3.80
C VAL A 96 21.05 -0.41 -3.91
N VAL A 97 20.40 -0.83 -2.82
CA VAL A 97 18.96 -1.14 -2.86
C VAL A 97 18.15 0.10 -3.24
N ARG A 98 18.53 1.27 -2.75
CA ARG A 98 17.84 2.53 -3.08
C ARG A 98 17.97 2.89 -4.56
N GLU A 99 19.16 2.77 -5.15
CA GLU A 99 19.39 3.00 -6.56
C GLU A 99 18.53 2.09 -7.43
N ILE A 100 18.47 0.78 -7.12
CA ILE A 100 17.61 -0.18 -7.82
C ILE A 100 16.13 0.24 -7.77
N VAL A 101 15.64 0.65 -6.60
CA VAL A 101 14.23 1.06 -6.43
C VAL A 101 13.96 2.38 -7.19
N GLU A 102 14.88 3.33 -7.15
CA GLU A 102 14.74 4.60 -7.87
C GLU A 102 14.74 4.39 -9.39
N GLU A 103 15.59 3.51 -9.91
CA GLU A 103 15.60 3.12 -11.32
C GLU A 103 14.29 2.47 -11.74
N ALA A 104 13.76 1.53 -10.93
CA ALA A 104 12.47 0.88 -11.21
C ALA A 104 11.32 1.89 -11.28
N TYR A 105 11.22 2.83 -10.34
CA TYR A 105 10.19 3.87 -10.36
C TYR A 105 10.35 4.86 -11.52
N ALA A 106 11.57 5.14 -11.94
CA ALA A 106 11.83 6.00 -13.09
C ALA A 106 11.48 5.32 -14.42
N ALA A 107 11.77 4.02 -14.53
CA ALA A 107 11.51 3.25 -15.74
C ALA A 107 10.02 2.87 -15.89
N GLU A 108 9.30 2.63 -14.79
CA GLU A 108 7.92 2.17 -14.78
C GLU A 108 7.05 3.01 -13.82
N PRO A 109 6.54 4.18 -14.28
CA PRO A 109 5.70 5.06 -13.45
C PRO A 109 4.40 4.42 -12.93
N ALA A 110 3.93 3.34 -13.58
CA ALA A 110 2.76 2.59 -13.13
C ALA A 110 2.96 1.98 -11.74
N LEU A 111 4.21 1.69 -11.33
CA LEU A 111 4.54 1.22 -9.99
C LEU A 111 4.18 2.26 -8.92
N VAL A 112 4.46 3.53 -9.18
CA VAL A 112 4.12 4.62 -8.27
C VAL A 112 2.60 4.83 -8.20
N ALA A 113 1.92 4.73 -9.34
CA ALA A 113 0.45 4.80 -9.40
C ALA A 113 -0.20 3.65 -8.61
N ALA A 114 0.33 2.43 -8.72
CA ALA A 114 -0.11 1.29 -7.92
C ALA A 114 0.13 1.50 -6.42
N SER A 115 1.30 2.05 -6.05
CA SER A 115 1.63 2.39 -4.66
C SER A 115 0.63 3.36 -4.05
N ARG A 116 0.20 4.39 -4.80
CA ARG A 116 -0.85 5.32 -4.36
C ARG A 116 -2.20 4.63 -4.19
N ALA A 117 -2.58 3.80 -5.14
CA ALA A 117 -3.84 3.06 -5.08
C ALA A 117 -3.88 2.11 -3.87
N ASP A 118 -2.78 1.42 -3.58
CA ASP A 118 -2.67 0.55 -2.41
C ASP A 118 -2.76 1.35 -1.09
N LEU A 119 -2.13 2.53 -1.06
CA LEU A 119 -2.15 3.43 0.11
C LEU A 119 -3.57 3.93 0.42
N VAL A 120 -4.28 4.41 -0.61
CA VAL A 120 -5.67 4.87 -0.50
C VAL A 120 -6.58 3.71 -0.09
N ALA A 121 -6.38 2.52 -0.69
CA ALA A 121 -7.16 1.33 -0.35
C ALA A 121 -7.05 0.95 1.14
N ILE A 122 -5.85 1.04 1.72
CA ILE A 122 -5.64 0.76 3.15
C ILE A 122 -6.32 1.85 3.99
N PHE A 123 -6.14 3.13 3.65
CA PHE A 123 -6.74 4.23 4.39
C PHE A 123 -8.27 4.17 4.42
N GLU A 124 -8.90 3.75 3.32
CA GLU A 124 -10.36 3.65 3.21
C GLU A 124 -10.95 2.40 3.88
N ARG A 125 -10.15 1.30 3.98
CA ARG A 125 -10.68 -0.02 4.37
C ARG A 125 -10.30 -0.45 5.77
N ASP A 126 -9.17 0.03 6.29
CA ASP A 126 -8.71 -0.33 7.64
C ASP A 126 -9.19 0.71 8.65
N PRO A 127 -10.16 0.35 9.54
CA PRO A 127 -10.66 1.26 10.55
C PRO A 127 -9.58 1.71 11.57
N ALA A 128 -8.44 1.04 11.64
CA ALA A 128 -7.30 1.45 12.45
C ALA A 128 -6.36 2.44 11.73
N CYS A 129 -6.55 2.66 10.43
CA CYS A 129 -5.77 3.59 9.63
C CYS A 129 -6.44 4.97 9.61
N HIS A 130 -5.91 5.93 10.35
CA HIS A 130 -6.45 7.29 10.46
C HIS A 130 -5.66 8.34 9.68
N ARG A 131 -4.50 7.96 9.12
CA ARG A 131 -3.59 8.84 8.38
C ARG A 131 -2.95 8.08 7.22
N LEU A 132 -2.80 8.72 6.05
CA LEU A 132 -2.05 8.18 4.92
C LEU A 132 -0.58 7.90 5.24
N LEU A 133 -0.03 8.59 6.21
CA LEU A 133 1.33 8.39 6.73
C LEU A 133 1.54 7.00 7.36
N GLN A 134 0.49 6.44 8.01
CA GLN A 134 0.63 5.21 8.81
C GLN A 134 1.07 3.99 8.00
N PRO A 135 0.49 3.66 6.82
CA PRO A 135 0.93 2.52 6.03
C PRO A 135 2.39 2.61 5.61
N ILE A 136 2.86 3.79 5.24
CA ILE A 136 4.25 3.99 4.81
C ILE A 136 5.21 3.70 5.95
N LEU A 137 4.93 4.20 7.15
CA LEU A 137 5.84 4.12 8.28
C LEU A 137 5.72 2.81 9.07
N TYR A 138 4.48 2.28 9.23
CA TYR A 138 4.22 1.29 10.26
C TYR A 138 3.58 -0.01 9.75
N PHE A 139 2.85 -0.01 8.62
CA PHE A 139 2.12 -1.19 8.18
C PHE A 139 2.97 -2.04 7.24
N LYS A 140 3.42 -3.16 7.75
CA LYS A 140 4.34 -4.03 7.02
C LYS A 140 3.74 -4.64 5.75
N GLY A 141 2.41 -4.82 5.68
CA GLY A 141 1.73 -5.31 4.49
C GLY A 141 1.86 -4.35 3.31
N TYR A 142 1.71 -3.04 3.56
CA TYR A 142 1.97 -2.03 2.55
C TYR A 142 3.43 -2.03 2.10
N GLN A 143 4.37 -2.05 3.05
CA GLN A 143 5.80 -2.04 2.73
C GLN A 143 6.22 -3.28 1.94
N ALA A 144 5.68 -4.45 2.29
CA ALA A 144 5.97 -5.71 1.63
C ALA A 144 5.47 -5.72 0.17
N ILE A 145 4.23 -5.24 -0.09
CA ILE A 145 3.70 -5.20 -1.45
C ILE A 145 4.47 -4.20 -2.33
N GLN A 146 4.93 -3.07 -1.79
CA GLN A 146 5.76 -2.14 -2.55
C GLN A 146 7.11 -2.77 -2.91
N ALA A 147 7.75 -3.45 -1.98
CA ALA A 147 9.00 -4.16 -2.24
C ALA A 147 8.81 -5.32 -3.26
N TYR A 148 7.70 -6.08 -3.16
CA TYR A 148 7.33 -7.08 -4.16
C TYR A 148 7.18 -6.45 -5.56
N ARG A 149 6.53 -5.29 -5.70
CA ARG A 149 6.37 -4.62 -7.00
C ARG A 149 7.70 -4.34 -7.68
N ILE A 150 8.71 -3.95 -6.91
CA ILE A 150 10.09 -3.78 -7.42
C ILE A 150 10.67 -5.14 -7.83
N GLY A 151 10.52 -6.17 -7.01
CA GLY A 151 10.95 -7.53 -7.34
C GLY A 151 10.28 -8.06 -8.61
N HIS A 152 8.99 -7.80 -8.81
CA HIS A 152 8.27 -8.16 -10.04
C HIS A 152 8.80 -7.41 -11.26
N TYR A 153 9.04 -6.11 -11.14
CA TYR A 153 9.67 -5.33 -12.21
C TYR A 153 11.04 -5.94 -12.61
N LEU A 154 11.90 -6.19 -11.64
CA LEU A 154 13.21 -6.81 -11.89
C LEU A 154 13.08 -8.18 -12.60
N TRP A 155 12.11 -8.98 -12.16
CA TRP A 155 11.79 -10.26 -12.79
C TRP A 155 11.42 -10.11 -14.28
N THR A 156 10.56 -9.14 -14.59
CA THR A 156 10.11 -8.88 -15.97
C THR A 156 11.22 -8.32 -16.86
N GLN A 157 12.22 -7.65 -16.27
CA GLN A 157 13.41 -7.17 -16.95
C GLN A 157 14.50 -8.26 -17.10
N GLY A 158 14.26 -9.48 -16.60
CA GLY A 158 15.21 -10.58 -16.69
C GLY A 158 16.24 -10.65 -15.55
N HIS A 159 16.20 -9.73 -14.59
CA HIS A 159 17.07 -9.71 -13.40
C HIS A 159 16.58 -10.67 -12.31
N LYS A 160 16.54 -11.97 -12.62
CA LYS A 160 15.88 -12.98 -11.78
C LYS A 160 16.54 -13.18 -10.42
N ASP A 161 17.85 -13.23 -10.35
CA ASP A 161 18.55 -13.41 -9.07
C ASP A 161 18.34 -12.21 -8.14
N LEU A 162 18.32 -11.00 -8.70
CA LEU A 162 18.00 -9.80 -7.94
C LEU A 162 16.55 -9.79 -7.48
N ALA A 163 15.62 -10.27 -8.30
CA ALA A 163 14.21 -10.43 -7.91
C ALA A 163 14.05 -11.45 -6.78
N TYR A 164 14.78 -12.56 -6.81
CA TYR A 164 14.82 -13.53 -5.71
C TYR A 164 15.45 -12.96 -4.44
N PHE A 165 16.48 -12.13 -4.57
CA PHE A 165 17.04 -11.42 -3.41
C PHE A 165 15.97 -10.54 -2.74
N PHE A 166 15.20 -9.78 -3.51
CA PHE A 166 14.10 -8.98 -2.98
C PHE A 166 13.03 -9.87 -2.31
N GLN A 167 12.62 -10.97 -2.93
CA GLN A 167 11.66 -11.92 -2.33
C GLN A 167 12.19 -12.46 -1.00
N MET A 168 13.42 -12.93 -0.94
CA MET A 168 14.07 -13.45 0.26
C MET A 168 14.02 -12.40 1.39
N ARG A 169 14.44 -11.15 1.10
CA ARG A 169 14.45 -10.09 2.09
C ARG A 169 13.05 -9.71 2.57
N VAL A 170 12.06 -9.67 1.67
CA VAL A 170 10.65 -9.41 2.02
C VAL A 170 10.10 -10.51 2.92
N SER A 171 10.40 -11.76 2.60
CA SER A 171 9.99 -12.92 3.40
C SER A 171 10.61 -12.87 4.81
N GLU A 172 11.91 -12.60 4.89
CA GLU A 172 12.66 -12.54 6.14
C GLU A 172 12.17 -11.40 7.06
N ILE A 173 11.96 -10.20 6.50
CA ILE A 173 11.68 -9.00 7.30
C ILE A 173 10.18 -8.86 7.63
N PHE A 174 9.32 -9.19 6.67
CA PHE A 174 7.89 -8.96 6.81
C PHE A 174 7.08 -10.24 7.08
N GLY A 175 7.66 -11.43 6.86
CA GLY A 175 6.92 -12.69 6.88
C GLY A 175 5.91 -12.79 5.74
N VAL A 176 6.25 -12.20 4.59
CA VAL A 176 5.44 -12.16 3.37
C VAL A 176 6.27 -12.73 2.23
N ASP A 177 5.87 -13.90 1.74
CA ASP A 177 6.54 -14.60 0.67
C ASP A 177 5.69 -14.53 -0.61
N ILE A 178 6.05 -13.62 -1.51
CA ILE A 178 5.40 -13.46 -2.81
C ILE A 178 6.43 -13.71 -3.89
N HIS A 179 6.20 -14.75 -4.70
CA HIS A 179 7.07 -15.04 -5.82
C HIS A 179 7.09 -13.87 -6.83
N PRO A 180 8.26 -13.41 -7.30
CA PRO A 180 8.34 -12.22 -8.14
C PRO A 180 7.66 -12.38 -9.52
N ALA A 181 7.43 -13.61 -10.00
CA ALA A 181 6.66 -13.87 -11.21
C ALA A 181 5.13 -13.74 -11.02
N ALA A 182 4.61 -13.80 -9.80
CA ALA A 182 3.19 -13.59 -9.53
C ALA A 182 2.73 -12.24 -10.11
N LYS A 183 1.47 -12.15 -10.52
CA LYS A 183 0.90 -10.92 -11.07
C LYS A 183 -0.13 -10.35 -10.10
N ILE A 184 0.14 -9.17 -9.57
CA ILE A 184 -0.74 -8.53 -8.59
C ILE A 184 -1.15 -7.14 -9.07
N GLY A 185 -2.44 -6.90 -9.12
CA GLY A 185 -3.05 -5.64 -9.50
C GLY A 185 -2.79 -4.51 -8.50
N ARG A 186 -3.60 -3.48 -8.52
CA ARG A 186 -3.49 -2.27 -7.68
C ARG A 186 -4.69 -2.15 -6.73
N GLY A 187 -4.57 -1.27 -5.74
CA GLY A 187 -5.58 -1.13 -4.71
C GLY A 187 -5.61 -2.33 -3.76
N ILE A 188 -4.44 -2.88 -3.47
CA ILE A 188 -4.28 -4.08 -2.66
C ILE A 188 -4.12 -3.69 -1.18
N MET A 189 -4.90 -4.32 -0.33
CA MET A 189 -4.72 -4.29 1.12
C MET A 189 -4.28 -5.65 1.64
N ILE A 190 -3.16 -5.69 2.36
CA ILE A 190 -2.71 -6.88 3.11
C ILE A 190 -2.66 -6.49 4.58
N ASP A 191 -3.69 -6.89 5.31
CA ASP A 191 -3.81 -6.55 6.73
C ASP A 191 -3.03 -7.52 7.61
N HIS A 192 -2.31 -6.95 8.62
CA HIS A 192 -1.37 -7.64 9.51
C HIS A 192 -0.21 -8.36 8.80
N ALA A 193 -0.41 -8.92 7.62
CA ALA A 193 0.57 -9.47 6.68
C ALA A 193 1.50 -10.57 7.21
N HIS A 194 1.20 -11.22 8.33
CA HIS A 194 1.97 -12.37 8.79
C HIS A 194 1.67 -13.62 7.95
N SER A 195 2.73 -14.37 7.56
CA SER A 195 2.61 -15.68 6.92
C SER A 195 1.77 -15.66 5.63
N ILE A 196 1.90 -14.62 4.83
CA ILE A 196 1.34 -14.56 3.48
C ILE A 196 2.26 -15.38 2.55
N VAL A 197 1.66 -16.24 1.72
CA VAL A 197 2.38 -16.96 0.67
C VAL A 197 1.61 -16.84 -0.65
N ILE A 198 2.26 -16.30 -1.69
CA ILE A 198 1.68 -16.17 -3.03
C ILE A 198 2.65 -16.78 -4.04
N GLY A 199 2.23 -17.88 -4.66
CA GLY A 199 3.09 -18.68 -5.55
C GLY A 199 3.27 -18.07 -6.93
N GLU A 200 4.22 -18.64 -7.68
CA GLU A 200 4.78 -18.15 -8.94
C GLU A 200 3.76 -17.76 -10.01
N THR A 201 2.78 -18.62 -10.27
CA THR A 201 1.80 -18.40 -11.35
C THR A 201 0.50 -17.80 -10.85
N ALA A 202 0.45 -17.36 -9.58
CA ALA A 202 -0.73 -16.70 -9.02
C ALA A 202 -1.04 -15.37 -9.72
N VAL A 203 -2.33 -15.10 -9.87
CA VAL A 203 -2.84 -13.81 -10.36
C VAL A 203 -3.81 -13.25 -9.33
N VAL A 204 -3.60 -12.00 -8.94
CA VAL A 204 -4.49 -11.25 -8.06
C VAL A 204 -4.93 -9.99 -8.78
N GLY A 205 -6.24 -9.81 -8.91
CA GLY A 205 -6.83 -8.66 -9.57
C GLY A 205 -6.72 -7.37 -8.76
N ASP A 206 -7.38 -6.33 -9.25
CA ASP A 206 -7.44 -5.03 -8.60
C ASP A 206 -8.37 -5.05 -7.38
N ASN A 207 -8.12 -4.15 -6.43
CA ASN A 207 -8.98 -3.93 -5.27
C ASN A 207 -9.23 -5.18 -4.42
N VAL A 208 -8.21 -6.02 -4.25
CA VAL A 208 -8.29 -7.20 -3.38
C VAL A 208 -7.83 -6.85 -1.98
N SER A 209 -8.57 -7.32 -0.99
CA SER A 209 -8.18 -7.26 0.43
C SER A 209 -7.94 -8.66 0.97
N MET A 210 -6.82 -8.86 1.66
CA MET A 210 -6.50 -10.13 2.31
C MET A 210 -5.92 -9.88 3.71
N LEU A 211 -6.23 -10.79 4.62
CA LEU A 211 -5.71 -10.76 5.97
C LEU A 211 -4.47 -11.67 6.09
N HIS A 212 -3.92 -11.73 7.28
CA HIS A 212 -2.75 -12.57 7.59
C HIS A 212 -2.97 -14.07 7.31
N SER A 213 -1.88 -14.80 7.15
CA SER A 213 -1.84 -16.26 6.96
C SER A 213 -2.61 -16.77 5.74
N VAL A 214 -2.82 -15.93 4.73
CA VAL A 214 -3.40 -16.34 3.44
C VAL A 214 -2.35 -17.04 2.60
N THR A 215 -2.74 -18.16 1.96
CA THR A 215 -1.90 -18.86 0.99
C THR A 215 -2.63 -18.97 -0.34
N LEU A 216 -1.99 -18.48 -1.40
CA LEU A 216 -2.35 -18.73 -2.79
C LEU A 216 -1.33 -19.72 -3.35
N GLY A 217 -1.57 -21.01 -3.14
CA GLY A 217 -0.59 -22.08 -3.33
C GLY A 217 -0.93 -23.02 -4.49
N GLY A 218 0.06 -23.79 -4.94
CA GLY A 218 -0.13 -24.92 -5.83
C GLY A 218 -0.52 -26.20 -5.07
N THR A 219 -0.84 -27.27 -5.81
CA THR A 219 -1.13 -28.58 -5.25
C THR A 219 0.11 -29.47 -5.13
N GLY A 220 1.26 -29.00 -5.61
CA GLY A 220 2.53 -29.71 -5.57
C GLY A 220 2.71 -30.80 -6.64
N LYS A 221 1.78 -30.95 -7.58
CA LYS A 221 1.81 -32.01 -8.62
C LYS A 221 2.05 -31.49 -10.04
N GLU A 222 1.92 -30.19 -10.26
CA GLU A 222 2.00 -29.57 -11.57
C GLU A 222 3.18 -28.60 -11.63
N GLU A 223 3.89 -28.58 -12.75
CA GLU A 223 5.06 -27.70 -12.93
C GLU A 223 4.70 -26.39 -13.64
N GLU A 224 3.60 -26.37 -14.43
CA GLU A 224 3.17 -25.20 -15.20
C GLU A 224 2.26 -24.25 -14.40
N ASP A 225 1.12 -23.88 -14.96
CA ASP A 225 0.16 -22.96 -14.32
C ASP A 225 -0.61 -23.68 -13.20
N ARG A 226 -0.18 -23.45 -11.95
CA ARG A 226 -0.59 -24.25 -10.78
C ARG A 226 -1.13 -23.44 -9.61
N HIS A 227 -1.23 -22.11 -9.73
CA HIS A 227 -1.63 -21.25 -8.64
C HIS A 227 -2.96 -20.54 -8.93
N PRO A 228 -3.67 -20.07 -7.89
CA PRO A 228 -4.98 -19.44 -8.02
C PRO A 228 -5.00 -18.16 -8.85
N LYS A 229 -6.18 -17.89 -9.45
CA LYS A 229 -6.53 -16.66 -10.15
C LYS A 229 -7.64 -15.97 -9.38
N ILE A 230 -7.28 -14.92 -8.65
CA ILE A 230 -8.20 -14.13 -7.82
C ILE A 230 -8.73 -12.94 -8.64
N GLY A 231 -10.03 -12.82 -8.73
CA GLY A 231 -10.71 -11.72 -9.41
C GLY A 231 -10.61 -10.39 -8.66
N ASN A 232 -11.13 -9.33 -9.29
CA ASN A 232 -11.16 -7.99 -8.68
C ASN A 232 -12.13 -7.93 -7.50
N GLY A 233 -11.85 -7.09 -6.51
CA GLY A 233 -12.76 -6.83 -5.40
C GLY A 233 -12.98 -8.00 -4.43
N VAL A 234 -12.14 -9.03 -4.50
CA VAL A 234 -12.24 -10.22 -3.64
C VAL A 234 -11.74 -9.94 -2.23
N LEU A 235 -12.49 -10.38 -1.23
CA LEU A 235 -12.09 -10.38 0.18
C LEU A 235 -11.64 -11.77 0.61
N ILE A 236 -10.41 -11.89 1.13
CA ILE A 236 -9.84 -13.15 1.61
C ILE A 236 -9.59 -13.05 3.12
N GLY A 237 -10.38 -13.81 3.87
CA GLY A 237 -10.31 -13.85 5.33
C GLY A 237 -9.02 -14.47 5.87
N ALA A 238 -8.71 -14.16 7.12
CA ALA A 238 -7.51 -14.63 7.81
C ALA A 238 -7.37 -16.16 7.76
N GLY A 239 -6.15 -16.64 7.48
CA GLY A 239 -5.86 -18.07 7.47
C GLY A 239 -6.41 -18.86 6.29
N ALA A 240 -7.08 -18.23 5.32
CA ALA A 240 -7.63 -18.94 4.16
C ALA A 240 -6.51 -19.50 3.27
N LYS A 241 -6.74 -20.70 2.72
CA LYS A 241 -5.86 -21.36 1.76
C LYS A 241 -6.62 -21.58 0.45
N VAL A 242 -6.11 -21.03 -0.64
CA VAL A 242 -6.63 -21.24 -1.98
C VAL A 242 -5.58 -22.02 -2.76
N LEU A 243 -5.90 -23.23 -3.16
CA LEU A 243 -4.91 -24.18 -3.66
C LEU A 243 -5.26 -24.71 -5.05
N GLY A 244 -4.26 -24.72 -5.93
CA GLY A 244 -4.36 -25.20 -7.30
C GLY A 244 -4.70 -24.10 -8.30
N ASN A 245 -4.68 -24.46 -9.58
CA ASN A 245 -5.06 -23.57 -10.67
C ASN A 245 -6.57 -23.40 -10.75
N ILE A 246 -7.12 -22.71 -9.77
CA ILE A 246 -8.56 -22.44 -9.64
C ILE A 246 -8.84 -20.94 -9.75
N ARG A 247 -10.08 -20.60 -10.12
CA ARG A 247 -10.55 -19.22 -10.25
C ARG A 247 -11.45 -18.85 -9.10
N VAL A 248 -11.19 -17.71 -8.49
CA VAL A 248 -12.11 -17.04 -7.56
C VAL A 248 -12.69 -15.84 -8.29
N GLY A 249 -14.00 -15.87 -8.54
CA GLY A 249 -14.72 -14.86 -9.32
C GLY A 249 -14.65 -13.47 -8.67
N HIS A 250 -14.92 -12.45 -9.46
CA HIS A 250 -14.94 -11.06 -9.00
C HIS A 250 -15.91 -10.88 -7.83
N CYS A 251 -15.57 -9.96 -6.92
CA CYS A 251 -16.45 -9.58 -5.80
C CYS A 251 -16.86 -10.75 -4.89
N SER A 252 -16.10 -11.84 -4.89
CA SER A 252 -16.34 -12.98 -4.00
C SER A 252 -15.69 -12.77 -2.63
N ARG A 253 -16.16 -13.54 -1.66
CA ARG A 253 -15.63 -13.55 -0.30
C ARG A 253 -15.23 -14.95 0.11
N ILE A 254 -14.00 -15.08 0.61
CA ILE A 254 -13.49 -16.31 1.22
C ILE A 254 -13.44 -16.09 2.73
N ALA A 255 -14.21 -16.86 3.47
CA ALA A 255 -14.27 -16.77 4.93
C ALA A 255 -12.94 -17.19 5.58
N ALA A 256 -12.68 -16.65 6.77
CA ALA A 256 -11.49 -16.98 7.53
C ALA A 256 -11.33 -18.49 7.75
N GLY A 257 -10.09 -19.00 7.69
CA GLY A 257 -9.75 -20.41 7.90
C GLY A 257 -10.22 -21.37 6.80
N SER A 258 -10.80 -20.90 5.71
CA SER A 258 -11.33 -21.76 4.64
C SER A 258 -10.22 -22.37 3.79
N VAL A 259 -10.44 -23.60 3.30
CA VAL A 259 -9.57 -24.27 2.32
C VAL A 259 -10.34 -24.42 1.00
N VAL A 260 -10.01 -23.58 0.03
CA VAL A 260 -10.68 -23.50 -1.27
C VAL A 260 -9.90 -24.36 -2.27
N LEU A 261 -10.59 -25.39 -2.81
CA LEU A 261 -10.01 -26.38 -3.73
C LEU A 261 -10.76 -26.44 -5.07
N GLN A 262 -11.76 -25.58 -5.27
CA GLN A 262 -12.57 -25.53 -6.47
C GLN A 262 -12.86 -24.09 -6.88
N ASN A 263 -13.22 -23.89 -8.14
CA ASN A 263 -13.61 -22.57 -8.64
C ASN A 263 -14.76 -21.97 -7.81
N VAL A 264 -14.64 -20.67 -7.53
CA VAL A 264 -15.67 -19.90 -6.84
C VAL A 264 -16.32 -18.97 -7.87
N PRO A 265 -17.64 -19.03 -8.07
CA PRO A 265 -18.34 -18.09 -8.94
C PRO A 265 -18.25 -16.66 -8.42
N GLU A 266 -18.54 -15.69 -9.28
CA GLU A 266 -18.58 -14.28 -8.90
C GLU A 266 -19.62 -14.00 -7.81
N CYS A 267 -19.34 -13.01 -6.97
CA CYS A 267 -20.22 -12.51 -5.92
C CYS A 267 -20.68 -13.58 -4.91
N LYS A 268 -19.93 -14.68 -4.76
CA LYS A 268 -20.25 -15.74 -3.78
C LYS A 268 -19.37 -15.68 -2.55
N THR A 269 -19.95 -16.10 -1.43
CA THR A 269 -19.23 -16.37 -0.19
C THR A 269 -18.99 -17.87 -0.07
N VAL A 270 -17.73 -18.25 0.20
CA VAL A 270 -17.34 -19.64 0.47
C VAL A 270 -16.72 -19.75 1.87
N ALA A 271 -17.01 -20.86 2.56
CA ALA A 271 -16.51 -21.15 3.90
C ALA A 271 -16.30 -22.63 4.13
N GLY A 272 -15.39 -22.97 5.06
CA GLY A 272 -15.15 -24.32 5.55
C GLY A 272 -13.95 -25.05 4.96
N ILE A 273 -13.77 -26.33 5.33
CA ILE A 273 -12.69 -27.22 4.92
C ILE A 273 -13.28 -28.58 4.51
N PRO A 274 -13.34 -28.92 3.21
CA PRO A 274 -13.13 -28.01 2.07
C PRO A 274 -14.24 -26.96 1.99
N ALA A 275 -13.92 -25.79 1.42
CA ALA A 275 -14.84 -24.68 1.33
C ALA A 275 -16.04 -25.00 0.41
N LYS A 276 -17.21 -24.54 0.83
CA LYS A 276 -18.47 -24.64 0.10
C LYS A 276 -19.09 -23.25 -0.04
N ILE A 277 -19.92 -23.05 -1.07
CA ILE A 277 -20.74 -21.85 -1.19
C ILE A 277 -21.74 -21.82 -0.05
N VAL A 278 -21.72 -20.74 0.74
CA VAL A 278 -22.61 -20.55 1.91
C VAL A 278 -23.56 -19.37 1.72
N GLY A 279 -23.41 -18.61 0.65
CA GLY A 279 -24.30 -17.49 0.30
C GLY A 279 -23.71 -16.53 -0.72
N GLU A 280 -24.39 -15.41 -0.88
CA GLU A 280 -23.90 -14.28 -1.68
C GLU A 280 -22.85 -13.50 -0.89
N ALA A 281 -22.02 -12.73 -1.59
CA ALA A 281 -21.02 -11.88 -0.92
C ALA A 281 -21.64 -10.67 -0.19
N GLY A 282 -22.90 -10.37 -0.46
CA GLY A 282 -23.69 -9.38 0.26
C GLY A 282 -23.47 -7.93 -0.18
N CYS A 283 -22.48 -7.64 -1.01
CA CYS A 283 -22.20 -6.33 -1.59
C CYS A 283 -21.37 -6.47 -2.86
N ASP A 284 -21.39 -5.41 -3.69
CA ASP A 284 -20.68 -5.39 -4.98
C ASP A 284 -19.16 -5.41 -4.85
N GLN A 285 -18.63 -5.01 -3.68
CA GLN A 285 -17.20 -4.97 -3.42
C GLN A 285 -16.87 -5.39 -1.96
N PRO A 286 -16.85 -6.71 -1.68
CA PRO A 286 -16.54 -7.23 -0.34
C PRO A 286 -15.19 -6.75 0.22
N ALA A 287 -14.20 -6.61 -0.66
CA ALA A 287 -12.89 -6.12 -0.29
C ALA A 287 -12.87 -4.68 0.23
N VAL A 288 -13.84 -3.85 -0.17
CA VAL A 288 -13.98 -2.46 0.30
C VAL A 288 -14.79 -2.41 1.60
N SER A 289 -15.86 -3.18 1.68
CA SER A 289 -16.71 -3.20 2.87
C SER A 289 -16.04 -3.87 4.08
N MET A 290 -15.03 -4.71 3.85
CA MET A 290 -14.32 -5.51 4.87
C MET A 290 -15.24 -6.28 5.82
N ASN A 291 -16.45 -6.60 5.37
CA ASN A 291 -17.41 -7.35 6.17
C ASN A 291 -17.10 -8.84 6.13
N HIS A 292 -16.67 -9.39 7.25
CA HIS A 292 -16.31 -10.80 7.43
C HIS A 292 -17.45 -11.66 7.98
N MET A 293 -18.60 -11.08 8.31
CA MET A 293 -19.73 -11.81 8.91
C MET A 293 -20.39 -12.73 7.88
N LEU A 294 -20.76 -13.92 8.33
CA LEU A 294 -21.48 -14.94 7.56
C LEU A 294 -22.91 -15.02 8.06
N GLY A 295 -23.89 -14.86 7.18
CA GLY A 295 -25.30 -15.00 7.51
C GLY A 295 -26.20 -13.87 6.97
N PRO A 296 -27.53 -14.07 7.03
CA PRO A 296 -28.51 -13.12 6.50
C PRO A 296 -28.55 -11.78 7.26
N ASP A 297 -28.01 -11.70 8.47
CA ASP A 297 -27.99 -10.50 9.31
C ASP A 297 -26.67 -9.75 9.25
N ALA A 298 -25.80 -10.03 8.30
CA ALA A 298 -24.55 -9.32 8.06
C ALA A 298 -24.85 -7.91 7.50
N LYS A 299 -25.16 -6.97 8.38
CA LYS A 299 -25.33 -5.54 8.07
C LYS A 299 -24.06 -4.78 8.33
#